data_4eddc64fb8155cb2ab8b6d78ce1e2372
#
_entry.id   4eddc64fb8155cb2ab8b6d78ce1e2372
#
_cell.length_a   1.000
_cell.length_b   1.000
_cell.length_c   1.000
_cell.angle_alpha   90.00
_cell.angle_beta   90.00
_cell.angle_gamma   90.00
#
_symmetry.space_group_name_H-M   'P 1'
#
loop_
_entity.id
_entity.type
_entity.pdbx_description
1 polymer ?
#
loop_
_entity_poly.entity_id
_entity_poly.type
_entity_poly.pdbx_seq_one_letter_code
_entity_poly.pdbx_strand_id
1 'polypeptide(L)'
;EYETDARHYAHVDCPGHADYVKNMITGAAQMDGAILVVAATDGAMPQTREHILLARQVGVPNLVVFLNKCDMVDDPELLELVEMEVRELLSSYEFDGDNIPFIHGSALKALEAVQANPNVQRGEDKWVDKIWELMDAVDTYFPTPERDLDKPFLMPVEDVFSITGRGTVA
;
A
#
# COMPACT_ATOMS: atom_id res chain seq x y z
N GLU A 1 -4.63 8.83 8.86
CA GLU A 1 -3.33 8.92 9.50
C GLU A 1 -3.22 7.87 10.59
N TYR A 2 -2.02 7.35 10.83
CA TYR A 2 -1.72 6.40 11.89
C TYR A 2 -0.23 6.47 12.25
N GLU A 3 0.13 5.87 13.37
CA GLU A 3 1.48 5.90 13.92
C GLU A 3 1.96 4.49 14.26
N THR A 4 3.26 4.27 14.08
CA THR A 4 4.01 3.20 14.72
C THR A 4 4.96 3.81 15.75
N ASP A 5 5.67 2.99 16.50
CA ASP A 5 6.72 3.48 17.40
C ASP A 5 7.84 4.21 16.65
N ALA A 6 8.02 3.91 15.35
CA ALA A 6 9.07 4.45 14.52
C ALA A 6 8.65 5.73 13.77
N ARG A 7 7.39 5.83 13.30
CA ARG A 7 6.97 6.86 12.35
C ARG A 7 5.49 7.20 12.43
N HIS A 8 5.19 8.41 11.95
CA HIS A 8 3.85 8.87 11.62
C HIS A 8 3.59 8.69 10.12
N TYR A 9 2.42 8.17 9.76
CA TYR A 9 2.02 7.89 8.39
C TYR A 9 0.73 8.61 8.01
N ALA A 10 0.73 9.18 6.81
CA ALA A 10 -0.49 9.52 6.10
C ALA A 10 -0.65 8.53 4.94
N HIS A 11 -1.80 7.87 4.83
CA HIS A 11 -2.08 7.02 3.69
C HIS A 11 -3.18 7.58 2.82
N VAL A 12 -3.07 7.30 1.54
CA VAL A 12 -4.08 7.61 0.53
C VAL A 12 -4.56 6.28 -0.05
N ASP A 13 -5.85 6.03 0.02
CA ASP A 13 -6.47 4.89 -0.63
C ASP A 13 -6.74 5.22 -2.09
N CYS A 14 -6.11 4.45 -2.97
CA CYS A 14 -6.25 4.63 -4.41
C CYS A 14 -7.31 3.65 -4.95
N PRO A 15 -8.45 4.15 -5.47
CA PRO A 15 -9.46 3.29 -6.04
C PRO A 15 -8.92 2.48 -7.21
N GLY A 16 -9.23 1.18 -7.23
CA GLY A 16 -8.71 0.22 -8.22
C GLY A 16 -9.31 0.31 -9.63
N HIS A 17 -10.13 1.30 -9.94
CA HIS A 17 -10.81 1.43 -11.23
C HIS A 17 -10.06 2.36 -12.19
N ALA A 18 -10.02 2.01 -13.47
CA ALA A 18 -9.34 2.77 -14.52
C ALA A 18 -9.77 4.26 -14.60
N ASP A 19 -10.98 4.59 -14.17
CA ASP A 19 -11.50 5.96 -14.16
C ASP A 19 -10.78 6.88 -13.16
N TYR A 20 -10.02 6.32 -12.20
CA TYR A 20 -9.32 7.07 -11.15
C TYR A 20 -7.81 7.22 -11.40
N VAL A 21 -7.32 6.77 -12.55
CA VAL A 21 -5.90 6.86 -12.93
C VAL A 21 -5.37 8.30 -12.82
N LYS A 22 -6.18 9.31 -13.15
CA LYS A 22 -5.79 10.72 -13.00
C LYS A 22 -5.50 11.09 -11.55
N ASN A 23 -6.35 10.66 -10.62
CA ASN A 23 -6.18 10.97 -9.19
C ASN A 23 -5.00 10.19 -8.61
N MET A 24 -4.71 8.99 -9.13
CA MET A 24 -3.49 8.28 -8.79
C MET A 24 -2.24 8.99 -9.26
N ILE A 25 -2.22 9.55 -10.48
CA ILE A 25 -1.06 10.27 -11.01
C ILE A 25 -0.74 11.50 -10.14
N THR A 26 -1.75 12.26 -9.76
CA THR A 26 -1.56 13.46 -8.94
C THR A 26 -1.21 13.14 -7.49
N GLY A 27 -1.89 12.17 -6.87
CA GLY A 27 -1.62 11.73 -5.50
C GLY A 27 -0.32 10.94 -5.35
N ALA A 28 -0.03 10.05 -6.29
CA ALA A 28 1.14 9.17 -6.24
C ALA A 28 2.48 9.90 -6.44
N ALA A 29 2.49 11.04 -7.11
CA ALA A 29 3.69 11.87 -7.27
C ALA A 29 4.27 12.39 -5.93
N GLN A 30 3.53 12.28 -4.84
CA GLN A 30 3.93 12.69 -3.49
C GLN A 30 4.12 11.52 -2.52
N MET A 31 4.03 10.26 -3.01
CA MET A 31 4.14 9.08 -2.16
C MET A 31 5.59 8.71 -1.91
N ASP A 32 5.92 8.43 -0.66
CA ASP A 32 7.24 7.94 -0.23
C ASP A 32 7.35 6.40 -0.36
N GLY A 33 6.22 5.72 -0.54
CA GLY A 33 6.12 4.29 -0.78
C GLY A 33 4.68 3.87 -1.05
N ALA A 34 4.47 2.63 -1.45
CA ALA A 34 3.14 2.08 -1.69
C ALA A 34 2.97 0.66 -1.15
N ILE A 35 1.78 0.33 -0.70
CA ILE A 35 1.36 -1.03 -0.38
C ILE A 35 0.50 -1.52 -1.54
N LEU A 36 0.99 -2.53 -2.25
CA LEU A 36 0.24 -3.21 -3.31
C LEU A 36 -0.60 -4.33 -2.69
N VAL A 37 -1.91 -4.21 -2.77
CA VAL A 37 -2.82 -5.25 -2.27
C VAL A 37 -3.26 -6.14 -3.43
N VAL A 38 -2.99 -7.44 -3.31
CA VAL A 38 -3.36 -8.47 -4.29
C VAL A 38 -4.21 -9.53 -3.60
N ALA A 39 -5.30 -9.95 -4.23
CA ALA A 39 -6.10 -11.05 -3.69
C ALA A 39 -5.43 -12.41 -4.02
N ALA A 40 -5.17 -13.21 -3.01
CA ALA A 40 -4.58 -14.55 -3.18
C ALA A 40 -5.46 -15.48 -4.03
N THR A 41 -6.77 -15.26 -4.01
CA THR A 41 -7.74 -16.04 -4.80
C THR A 41 -7.70 -15.77 -6.29
N ASP A 42 -7.28 -14.57 -6.68
CA ASP A 42 -7.39 -14.06 -8.05
C ASP A 42 -6.01 -13.91 -8.73
N GLY A 43 -4.93 -13.82 -7.95
CA GLY A 43 -3.58 -13.57 -8.44
C GLY A 43 -3.38 -12.21 -9.09
N ALA A 44 -2.44 -12.13 -10.02
CA ALA A 44 -2.11 -10.90 -10.72
C ALA A 44 -3.16 -10.56 -11.81
N MET A 45 -4.16 -9.79 -11.46
CA MET A 45 -5.21 -9.31 -12.35
C MET A 45 -4.67 -8.20 -13.31
N PRO A 46 -5.35 -7.92 -14.44
CA PRO A 46 -4.98 -6.80 -15.32
C PRO A 46 -4.85 -5.46 -14.58
N GLN A 47 -5.72 -5.19 -13.62
CA GLN A 47 -5.66 -3.99 -12.76
C GLN A 47 -4.39 -3.96 -11.90
N THR A 48 -3.92 -5.10 -11.41
CA THR A 48 -2.65 -5.19 -10.68
C THR A 48 -1.49 -4.70 -11.54
N ARG A 49 -1.48 -5.10 -12.82
CA ARG A 49 -0.47 -4.65 -13.80
C ARG A 49 -0.53 -3.15 -14.04
N GLU A 50 -1.73 -2.60 -14.18
CA GLU A 50 -1.95 -1.16 -14.35
C GLU A 50 -1.45 -0.36 -13.14
N HIS A 51 -1.72 -0.84 -11.92
CA HIS A 51 -1.27 -0.19 -10.69
C HIS A 51 0.26 -0.21 -10.55
N ILE A 52 0.90 -1.34 -10.86
CA ILE A 52 2.38 -1.45 -10.84
C ILE A 52 3.00 -0.52 -11.88
N LEU A 53 2.48 -0.53 -13.11
CA LEU A 53 2.94 0.35 -14.17
C LEU A 53 2.82 1.82 -13.76
N LEU A 54 1.69 2.18 -13.18
CA LEU A 54 1.44 3.54 -12.75
C LEU A 54 2.35 3.96 -11.60
N ALA A 55 2.52 3.11 -10.58
CA ALA A 55 3.46 3.34 -9.50
C ALA A 55 4.88 3.59 -10.03
N ARG A 56 5.28 2.83 -11.06
CA ARG A 56 6.57 3.03 -11.73
C ARG A 56 6.66 4.37 -12.46
N GLN A 57 5.61 4.74 -13.22
CA GLN A 57 5.57 5.98 -14.00
C GLN A 57 5.59 7.24 -13.13
N VAL A 58 4.92 7.22 -11.98
CA VAL A 58 4.91 8.35 -11.05
C VAL A 58 6.12 8.37 -10.11
N GLY A 59 6.99 7.34 -10.19
CA GLY A 59 8.24 7.30 -9.45
C GLY A 59 8.11 6.90 -7.99
N VAL A 60 7.12 6.08 -7.63
CA VAL A 60 7.05 5.48 -6.27
C VAL A 60 8.33 4.70 -6.01
N PRO A 61 9.12 5.06 -5.00
CA PRO A 61 10.46 4.51 -4.83
C PRO A 61 10.46 3.06 -4.30
N ASN A 62 9.49 2.73 -3.44
CA ASN A 62 9.45 1.44 -2.76
C ASN A 62 8.02 0.89 -2.69
N LEU A 63 7.91 -0.44 -2.80
CA LEU A 63 6.67 -1.19 -2.71
C LEU A 63 6.78 -2.28 -1.64
N VAL A 64 5.67 -2.53 -0.93
CA VAL A 64 5.45 -3.71 -0.11
C VAL A 64 4.19 -4.38 -0.62
N VAL A 65 4.14 -5.71 -0.66
CA VAL A 65 2.97 -6.44 -1.14
C VAL A 65 2.21 -7.07 0.02
N PHE A 66 0.92 -6.84 0.07
CA PHE A 66 0.00 -7.55 0.96
C PHE A 66 -0.87 -8.50 0.15
N LEU A 67 -0.61 -9.80 0.27
CA LEU A 67 -1.41 -10.85 -0.34
C LEU A 67 -2.63 -11.10 0.55
N ASN A 68 -3.77 -10.53 0.16
CA ASN A 68 -5.01 -10.54 0.93
C ASN A 68 -5.86 -11.77 0.63
N LYS A 69 -6.86 -12.07 1.46
CA LYS A 69 -7.79 -13.18 1.35
C LYS A 69 -7.12 -14.57 1.47
N CYS A 70 -5.98 -14.65 2.16
CA CYS A 70 -5.31 -15.94 2.36
C CYS A 70 -6.12 -16.93 3.21
N ASP A 71 -7.14 -16.46 3.93
CA ASP A 71 -8.11 -17.31 4.64
C ASP A 71 -9.02 -18.12 3.71
N MET A 72 -9.08 -17.76 2.43
CA MET A 72 -9.90 -18.45 1.41
C MET A 72 -9.07 -19.45 0.57
N VAL A 73 -7.78 -19.56 0.81
CA VAL A 73 -6.87 -20.44 0.08
C VAL A 73 -6.29 -21.45 1.05
N ASP A 74 -6.71 -22.70 0.91
CA ASP A 74 -6.30 -23.81 1.79
C ASP A 74 -4.96 -24.44 1.38
N ASP A 75 -4.54 -24.21 0.12
CA ASP A 75 -3.33 -24.79 -0.45
C ASP A 75 -2.14 -23.82 -0.35
N PRO A 76 -1.12 -24.12 0.47
CA PRO A 76 0.07 -23.30 0.57
C PRO A 76 0.86 -23.18 -0.75
N GLU A 77 0.86 -24.21 -1.60
CA GLU A 77 1.57 -24.19 -2.89
C GLU A 77 0.94 -23.15 -3.83
N LEU A 78 -0.38 -22.96 -3.74
CA LEU A 78 -1.08 -21.95 -4.52
C LEU A 78 -0.69 -20.53 -4.07
N LEU A 79 -0.51 -20.30 -2.77
CA LEU A 79 -0.05 -19.01 -2.25
C LEU A 79 1.37 -18.68 -2.74
N GLU A 80 2.27 -19.66 -2.73
CA GLU A 80 3.64 -19.51 -3.24
C GLU A 80 3.64 -19.22 -4.75
N LEU A 81 2.77 -19.89 -5.50
CA LEU A 81 2.64 -19.68 -6.94
C LEU A 81 2.19 -18.24 -7.25
N VAL A 82 1.18 -17.76 -6.55
CA VAL A 82 0.67 -16.38 -6.71
C VAL A 82 1.76 -15.36 -6.31
N GLU A 83 2.49 -15.61 -5.24
CA GLU A 83 3.61 -14.75 -4.85
C GLU A 83 4.67 -14.69 -5.94
N MET A 84 5.08 -15.84 -6.50
CA MET A 84 6.04 -15.90 -7.61
C MET A 84 5.55 -15.11 -8.82
N GLU A 85 4.30 -15.27 -9.21
CA GLU A 85 3.71 -14.54 -10.34
C GLU A 85 3.79 -13.02 -10.13
N VAL A 86 3.45 -12.56 -8.92
CA VAL A 86 3.49 -11.11 -8.60
C VAL A 86 4.94 -10.61 -8.53
N ARG A 87 5.89 -11.40 -8.02
CA ARG A 87 7.32 -11.06 -8.01
C ARG A 87 7.90 -10.92 -9.43
N GLU A 88 7.58 -11.85 -10.32
CA GLU A 88 7.97 -11.78 -11.73
C GLU A 88 7.37 -10.54 -12.39
N LEU A 89 6.11 -10.24 -12.11
CA LEU A 89 5.45 -9.07 -12.63
C LEU A 89 6.12 -7.78 -12.15
N LEU A 90 6.42 -7.63 -10.86
CA LEU A 90 7.14 -6.49 -10.29
C LEU A 90 8.51 -6.32 -10.94
N SER A 91 9.25 -7.41 -11.11
CA SER A 91 10.56 -7.40 -11.76
C SER A 91 10.45 -6.95 -13.23
N SER A 92 9.39 -7.32 -13.94
CA SER A 92 9.15 -6.88 -15.34
C SER A 92 8.92 -5.37 -15.47
N TYR A 93 8.49 -4.72 -14.39
CA TYR A 93 8.33 -3.25 -14.30
C TYR A 93 9.47 -2.56 -13.55
N GLU A 94 10.62 -3.22 -13.45
CA GLU A 94 11.86 -2.67 -12.86
C GLU A 94 11.77 -2.35 -11.36
N PHE A 95 10.90 -3.03 -10.63
CA PHE A 95 10.97 -3.09 -9.17
C PHE A 95 11.84 -4.27 -8.74
N ASP A 96 12.40 -4.22 -7.53
CA ASP A 96 13.21 -5.31 -6.97
C ASP A 96 12.31 -6.44 -6.45
N GLY A 97 11.66 -7.16 -7.38
CA GLY A 97 10.67 -8.20 -7.06
C GLY A 97 11.19 -9.30 -6.13
N ASP A 98 12.50 -9.58 -6.16
CA ASP A 98 13.09 -10.62 -5.32
C ASP A 98 13.19 -10.22 -3.84
N ASN A 99 13.44 -8.93 -3.56
CA ASN A 99 13.66 -8.43 -2.21
C ASN A 99 12.46 -7.67 -1.61
N ILE A 100 11.42 -7.41 -2.41
CA ILE A 100 10.20 -6.77 -1.92
C ILE A 100 9.53 -7.64 -0.84
N PRO A 101 9.20 -7.09 0.34
CA PRO A 101 8.46 -7.80 1.36
C PRO A 101 7.06 -8.22 0.87
N PHE A 102 6.72 -9.50 1.08
CA PHE A 102 5.39 -10.06 0.85
C PHE A 102 4.81 -10.53 2.17
N ILE A 103 3.63 -10.02 2.50
CA ILE A 103 2.90 -10.40 3.70
C ILE A 103 1.61 -11.12 3.29
N HIS A 104 1.45 -12.35 3.75
CA HIS A 104 0.27 -13.18 3.50
C HIS A 104 -0.73 -13.00 4.63
N GLY A 105 -1.91 -12.44 4.35
CA GLY A 105 -2.87 -12.11 5.38
C GLY A 105 -4.33 -12.14 4.92
N SER A 106 -5.21 -11.83 5.86
CA SER A 106 -6.63 -11.60 5.62
C SER A 106 -7.06 -10.36 6.39
N ALA A 107 -7.31 -9.27 5.67
CA ALA A 107 -7.77 -8.03 6.28
C ALA A 107 -9.16 -8.20 6.92
N LEU A 108 -10.04 -9.02 6.34
CA LEU A 108 -11.35 -9.31 6.90
C LEU A 108 -11.23 -10.02 8.25
N LYS A 109 -10.40 -11.07 8.33
CA LYS A 109 -10.21 -11.83 9.57
C LYS A 109 -9.53 -11.01 10.66
N ALA A 110 -8.57 -10.16 10.29
CA ALA A 110 -7.96 -9.23 11.23
C ALA A 110 -9.00 -8.23 11.76
N LEU A 111 -9.87 -7.69 10.89
CA LEU A 111 -10.93 -6.77 11.30
C LEU A 111 -11.94 -7.46 12.23
N GLU A 112 -12.38 -8.68 11.92
CA GLU A 112 -13.28 -9.48 12.77
C GLU A 112 -12.66 -9.70 14.15
N ALA A 113 -11.37 -10.03 14.23
CA ALA A 113 -10.66 -10.22 15.50
C ALA A 113 -10.61 -8.94 16.33
N VAL A 114 -10.30 -7.79 15.73
CA VAL A 114 -10.28 -6.49 16.41
C VAL A 114 -11.68 -6.07 16.84
N GLN A 115 -12.72 -6.34 16.06
CA GLN A 115 -14.11 -6.06 16.45
C GLN A 115 -14.56 -6.92 17.63
N ALA A 116 -14.12 -8.18 17.66
CA ALA A 116 -14.41 -9.09 18.79
C ALA A 116 -13.64 -8.71 20.06
N ASN A 117 -12.40 -8.27 19.92
CA ASN A 117 -11.55 -7.79 21.02
C ASN A 117 -10.78 -6.53 20.58
N PRO A 118 -11.28 -5.32 20.87
CA PRO A 118 -10.59 -4.07 20.53
C PRO A 118 -9.20 -3.89 21.18
N ASN A 119 -8.88 -4.70 22.17
CA ASN A 119 -7.59 -4.67 22.87
C ASN A 119 -6.69 -5.86 22.50
N VAL A 120 -6.97 -6.54 21.39
CA VAL A 120 -6.15 -7.67 20.92
C VAL A 120 -4.70 -7.23 20.76
N GLN A 121 -3.80 -7.97 21.42
CA GLN A 121 -2.38 -7.67 21.39
C GLN A 121 -1.66 -8.51 20.32
N ARG A 122 -0.46 -8.07 19.95
CA ARG A 122 0.43 -8.84 19.10
C ARG A 122 0.72 -10.21 19.71
N GLY A 123 0.59 -11.28 18.92
CA GLY A 123 0.74 -12.67 19.35
C GLY A 123 -0.55 -13.33 19.82
N GLU A 124 -1.68 -12.62 19.88
CA GLU A 124 -2.96 -13.19 20.30
C GLU A 124 -3.84 -13.67 19.12
N ASP A 125 -3.66 -13.08 17.95
CA ASP A 125 -4.39 -13.48 16.74
C ASP A 125 -3.48 -13.46 15.51
N LYS A 126 -3.45 -14.58 14.78
CA LYS A 126 -2.56 -14.76 13.63
C LYS A 126 -2.81 -13.76 12.48
N TRP A 127 -4.05 -13.29 12.29
CA TRP A 127 -4.38 -12.38 11.21
C TRP A 127 -4.08 -10.93 11.59
N VAL A 128 -4.27 -10.57 12.85
CA VAL A 128 -3.84 -9.29 13.41
C VAL A 128 -2.30 -9.20 13.39
N ASP A 129 -1.61 -10.29 13.69
CA ASP A 129 -0.14 -10.36 13.61
C ASP A 129 0.37 -10.09 12.19
N LYS A 130 -0.38 -10.49 11.15
CA LYS A 130 -0.03 -10.16 9.76
C LYS A 130 -0.17 -8.66 9.43
N ILE A 131 -1.05 -7.96 10.10
CA ILE A 131 -1.11 -6.50 9.97
C ILE A 131 0.09 -5.84 10.67
N TRP A 132 0.50 -6.35 11.84
CA TRP A 132 1.73 -5.91 12.49
C TRP A 132 2.97 -6.19 11.65
N GLU A 133 3.04 -7.36 11.02
CA GLU A 133 4.13 -7.73 10.11
C GLU A 133 4.18 -6.78 8.89
N LEU A 134 3.03 -6.39 8.35
CA LEU A 134 2.95 -5.38 7.29
C LEU A 134 3.51 -4.03 7.76
N MET A 135 3.15 -3.59 8.97
CA MET A 135 3.65 -2.33 9.51
C MET A 135 5.15 -2.37 9.78
N ASP A 136 5.66 -3.48 10.31
CA ASP A 136 7.10 -3.70 10.49
C ASP A 136 7.84 -3.66 9.13
N ALA A 137 7.26 -4.25 8.09
CA ALA A 137 7.84 -4.21 6.76
C ALA A 137 7.87 -2.78 6.19
N VAL A 138 6.80 -2.01 6.37
CA VAL A 138 6.75 -0.60 5.96
C VAL A 138 7.79 0.23 6.73
N ASP A 139 7.89 0.05 8.05
CA ASP A 139 8.85 0.76 8.90
C ASP A 139 10.31 0.50 8.51
N THR A 140 10.62 -0.73 8.11
CA THR A 140 11.99 -1.17 7.83
C THR A 140 12.39 -1.02 6.36
N TYR A 141 11.46 -1.26 5.44
CA TYR A 141 11.74 -1.28 4.00
C TYR A 141 11.62 0.09 3.34
N PHE A 142 10.73 0.95 3.82
CA PHE A 142 10.63 2.31 3.29
C PHE A 142 11.66 3.22 3.97
N PRO A 143 12.55 3.87 3.19
CA PRO A 143 13.48 4.83 3.77
C PRO A 143 12.72 6.03 4.34
N THR A 144 13.31 6.68 5.34
CA THR A 144 12.79 7.97 5.79
C THR A 144 12.98 9.00 4.68
N PRO A 145 11.92 9.68 4.21
CA PRO A 145 12.06 10.61 3.12
C PRO A 145 12.94 11.81 3.51
N GLU A 146 13.93 12.09 2.65
CA GLU A 146 14.74 13.30 2.78
C GLU A 146 13.95 14.49 2.23
N ARG A 147 13.69 15.47 3.08
CA ARG A 147 12.99 16.71 2.70
C ARG A 147 13.98 17.83 2.48
N ASP A 148 13.88 18.49 1.34
CA ASP A 148 14.71 19.63 0.94
C ASP A 148 14.19 20.91 1.63
N LEU A 149 14.60 21.10 2.88
CA LEU A 149 14.09 22.19 3.74
C LEU A 149 14.61 23.58 3.30
N ASP A 150 15.71 23.63 2.55
CA ASP A 150 16.35 24.87 2.10
C ASP A 150 15.81 25.37 0.73
N LYS A 151 14.99 24.57 0.05
CA LYS A 151 14.37 25.00 -1.22
C LYS A 151 13.19 25.94 -0.99
N PRO A 152 12.90 26.83 -1.94
CA PRO A 152 11.69 27.63 -1.92
C PRO A 152 10.45 26.75 -1.83
N PHE A 153 9.43 27.21 -1.10
CA PHE A 153 8.15 26.52 -1.00
C PHE A 153 7.56 26.29 -2.41
N LEU A 154 7.19 25.05 -2.69
CA LEU A 154 6.53 24.64 -3.93
C LEU A 154 5.32 23.75 -3.55
N MET A 155 4.16 24.14 -4.02
CA MET A 155 2.93 23.38 -3.85
C MET A 155 2.23 23.25 -5.21
N PRO A 156 2.12 22.05 -5.79
CA PRO A 156 1.27 21.84 -6.96
C PRO A 156 -0.20 22.04 -6.57
N VAL A 157 -0.92 22.83 -7.37
CA VAL A 157 -2.36 23.03 -7.20
C VAL A 157 -3.10 22.08 -8.12
N GLU A 158 -3.90 21.18 -7.55
CA GLU A 158 -4.65 20.16 -8.30
C GLU A 158 -6.11 20.57 -8.51
N ASP A 159 -6.68 21.25 -7.52
CA ASP A 159 -8.05 21.74 -7.57
C ASP A 159 -8.18 23.06 -6.82
N VAL A 160 -9.17 23.85 -7.20
CA VAL A 160 -9.50 25.12 -6.56
C VAL A 160 -11.00 25.22 -6.34
N PHE A 161 -11.42 25.35 -5.10
CA PHE A 161 -12.83 25.53 -4.76
C PHE A 161 -13.03 26.60 -3.70
N SER A 162 -14.23 27.18 -3.66
CA SER A 162 -14.58 28.22 -2.68
C SER A 162 -15.53 27.69 -1.62
N ILE A 163 -15.20 27.94 -0.37
CA ILE A 163 -16.06 27.63 0.77
C ILE A 163 -16.71 28.94 1.22
N THR A 164 -18.06 28.97 1.24
CA THR A 164 -18.81 30.14 1.71
C THR A 164 -18.40 30.50 3.13
N GLY A 165 -17.97 31.74 3.34
CA GLY A 165 -17.52 32.28 4.62
C GLY A 165 -16.07 31.94 5.02
N ARG A 166 -15.35 31.13 4.21
CA ARG A 166 -13.93 30.77 4.47
C ARG A 166 -12.98 31.19 3.36
N GLY A 167 -13.50 31.47 2.16
CA GLY A 167 -12.69 31.89 1.01
C GLY A 167 -12.33 30.74 0.08
N THR A 168 -11.30 30.97 -0.75
CA THR A 168 -10.79 30.01 -1.73
C THR A 168 -9.80 29.07 -1.09
N VAL A 169 -9.93 27.79 -1.40
CA VAL A 169 -9.02 26.71 -1.02
C VAL A 169 -8.38 26.15 -2.27
N ALA A 170 -7.09 25.93 -2.24
CA ALA A 170 -6.28 25.35 -3.30
C ALA A 170 -5.52 24.14 -2.77
#